data_2ce9424c7aef28f80b290525a14228fb
#
_entry.id   2ce9424c7aef28f80b290525a14228fb
#
_cell.length_a   1.000
_cell.length_b   1.000
_cell.length_c   1.000
_cell.angle_alpha   90.00
_cell.angle_beta   90.00
_cell.angle_gamma   90.00
#
_symmetry.space_group_name_H-M   'P 1'
#
loop_
_entity.id
_entity.type
_entity.pdbx_description
1 polymer ?
#
loop_
_entity_poly.entity_id
_entity_poly.type
_entity_poly.pdbx_seq_one_letter_code
_entity_poly.pdbx_strand_id
1 'polypeptide(L)'
;MFRKRRWQLAACCLLTALLTTAAVVGTEAVLLNRLTGSASESVRFLRTMNLLKRNYNGEVDNHQLFDGAIKGMVEAAGDPYTVYLNSKDFQQLSEMTGGSFGGIGIVFGKRGNDYVVISALEDNPGAKAGIKSGDIITAIDGKPTRDMNMEQVANKIRGKYGTVVKLELKGKDGKLRTVSVERGEIKNPSVGGQLLPDTKIGYIRIAVFNENTGDDFAKKYAELEKQGMQALVLDLRSNPGGVFDAGVAVAGMLVPKGPIVSVVDKNGNKYEETSSLEKVKYPLAVLVDHGSASAAEIVAGAIKDTKSGKLFGTKTFGKGSVQSVYRLDSNTAVKITVAKYYTPSGVSIHNVGIEPDVKV
;
A
#
# COMPACT_ATOMS: atom_id res chain seq x y z
N MET A 1 -13.78 -45.83 62.75
CA MET A 1 -12.71 -44.80 62.57
C MET A 1 -12.38 -44.56 61.10
N PHE A 2 -12.25 -45.55 60.22
CA PHE A 2 -11.86 -45.45 58.81
C PHE A 2 -12.85 -44.70 57.92
N ARG A 3 -14.16 -44.76 58.17
CA ARG A 3 -15.21 -44.13 57.35
C ARG A 3 -15.19 -42.58 57.46
N LYS A 4 -14.96 -42.01 58.62
CA LYS A 4 -14.83 -40.56 58.84
C LYS A 4 -13.59 -39.97 58.13
N ARG A 5 -12.47 -40.69 58.14
CA ARG A 5 -11.21 -40.26 57.53
C ARG A 5 -11.30 -40.20 55.99
N ARG A 6 -12.06 -41.14 55.39
CA ARG A 6 -12.35 -41.14 53.90
C ARG A 6 -13.20 -39.96 53.50
N TRP A 7 -14.19 -39.58 54.32
CA TRP A 7 -15.02 -38.40 54.05
C TRP A 7 -14.25 -37.08 54.20
N GLN A 8 -13.35 -36.97 55.14
CA GLN A 8 -12.47 -35.81 55.33
C GLN A 8 -11.49 -35.66 54.13
N LEU A 9 -10.91 -36.75 53.66
CA LEU A 9 -10.03 -36.74 52.50
C LEU A 9 -10.83 -36.33 51.21
N ALA A 10 -12.00 -36.87 50.99
CA ALA A 10 -12.85 -36.48 49.87
C ALA A 10 -13.26 -35.00 49.91
N ALA A 11 -13.60 -34.46 51.08
CA ALA A 11 -13.90 -33.05 51.30
C ALA A 11 -12.66 -32.13 51.04
N CYS A 12 -11.50 -32.53 51.51
CA CYS A 12 -10.26 -31.81 51.21
C CYS A 12 -9.95 -31.81 49.69
N CYS A 13 -10.06 -32.95 49.03
CA CYS A 13 -9.82 -33.03 47.56
C CYS A 13 -10.82 -32.14 46.78
N LEU A 14 -12.09 -32.14 47.19
CA LEU A 14 -13.13 -31.27 46.54
C LEU A 14 -12.83 -29.80 46.81
N LEU A 15 -12.44 -29.41 48.02
CA LEU A 15 -12.08 -28.04 48.36
C LEU A 15 -10.85 -27.57 47.59
N THR A 16 -9.82 -28.41 47.49
CA THR A 16 -8.63 -28.13 46.70
C THR A 16 -8.93 -27.97 45.23
N ALA A 17 -9.77 -28.87 44.65
CA ALA A 17 -10.20 -28.78 43.27
C ALA A 17 -10.98 -27.49 43.00
N LEU A 18 -11.88 -27.08 43.89
CA LEU A 18 -12.63 -25.82 43.79
C LEU A 18 -11.71 -24.59 43.90
N LEU A 19 -10.76 -24.59 44.81
CA LEU A 19 -9.81 -23.48 44.96
C LEU A 19 -8.86 -23.35 43.76
N THR A 20 -8.37 -24.46 43.25
CA THR A 20 -7.51 -24.45 42.02
C THR A 20 -8.32 -24.01 40.81
N THR A 21 -9.53 -24.50 40.66
CA THR A 21 -10.41 -24.03 39.53
C THR A 21 -10.70 -22.54 39.63
N ALA A 22 -11.05 -22.03 40.81
CA ALA A 22 -11.28 -20.61 41.04
C ALA A 22 -10.03 -19.76 40.79
N ALA A 23 -8.87 -20.23 41.18
CA ALA A 23 -7.59 -19.55 40.92
C ALA A 23 -7.26 -19.52 39.41
N VAL A 24 -7.44 -20.64 38.70
CA VAL A 24 -7.23 -20.70 37.21
C VAL A 24 -8.19 -19.76 36.49
N VAL A 25 -9.49 -19.84 36.80
CA VAL A 25 -10.52 -18.95 36.15
C VAL A 25 -10.23 -17.49 36.50
N GLY A 26 -9.83 -17.21 37.74
CA GLY A 26 -9.47 -15.85 38.16
C GLY A 26 -8.24 -15.31 37.42
N THR A 27 -7.21 -16.12 37.23
CA THR A 27 -6.01 -15.72 36.49
C THR A 27 -6.28 -15.53 35.01
N GLU A 28 -7.10 -16.39 34.39
CA GLU A 28 -7.53 -16.24 32.99
C GLU A 28 -8.37 -14.96 32.80
N ALA A 29 -9.30 -14.68 33.69
CA ALA A 29 -10.10 -13.45 33.64
C ALA A 29 -9.24 -12.19 33.78
N VAL A 30 -8.24 -12.20 34.68
CA VAL A 30 -7.28 -11.09 34.84
C VAL A 30 -6.43 -10.93 33.59
N LEU A 31 -5.96 -12.02 33.00
CA LEU A 31 -5.17 -11.99 31.77
C LEU A 31 -6.00 -11.45 30.61
N LEU A 32 -7.22 -11.95 30.41
CA LEU A 32 -8.14 -11.45 29.39
C LEU A 32 -8.42 -9.96 29.56
N ASN A 33 -8.69 -9.53 30.79
CA ASN A 33 -8.94 -8.12 31.08
C ASN A 33 -7.71 -7.23 30.79
N ARG A 34 -6.50 -7.72 31.09
CA ARG A 34 -5.24 -7.00 30.77
C ARG A 34 -5.02 -6.87 29.26
N LEU A 35 -5.30 -7.93 28.49
CA LEU A 35 -5.04 -7.97 27.05
C LEU A 35 -6.10 -7.20 26.24
N THR A 36 -7.37 -7.23 26.67
CA THR A 36 -8.49 -6.72 25.87
C THR A 36 -9.20 -5.52 26.49
N GLY A 37 -8.86 -5.16 27.74
CA GLY A 37 -9.56 -4.13 28.51
C GLY A 37 -10.93 -4.57 29.06
N SER A 38 -11.46 -5.76 28.66
CA SER A 38 -12.75 -6.27 29.11
C SER A 38 -12.85 -7.79 29.00
N ALA A 39 -12.80 -8.49 30.12
CA ALA A 39 -12.96 -9.94 30.15
C ALA A 39 -14.38 -10.37 29.70
N SER A 40 -15.42 -9.59 30.03
CA SER A 40 -16.80 -9.90 29.64
C SER A 40 -17.02 -9.83 28.13
N GLU A 41 -16.46 -8.84 27.45
CA GLU A 41 -16.53 -8.70 26.00
C GLU A 41 -15.76 -9.81 25.29
N SER A 42 -14.61 -10.19 25.82
CA SER A 42 -13.82 -11.30 25.30
C SER A 42 -14.58 -12.63 25.39
N VAL A 43 -15.22 -12.90 26.53
CA VAL A 43 -16.08 -14.09 26.70
C VAL A 43 -17.27 -14.05 25.75
N ARG A 44 -17.93 -12.90 25.57
CA ARG A 44 -19.03 -12.74 24.61
C ARG A 44 -18.58 -13.04 23.18
N PHE A 45 -17.42 -12.54 22.78
CA PHE A 45 -16.81 -12.81 21.46
C PHE A 45 -16.59 -14.32 21.25
N LEU A 46 -15.90 -14.98 22.19
CA LEU A 46 -15.61 -16.42 22.12
C LEU A 46 -16.89 -17.27 22.13
N ARG A 47 -17.91 -16.86 22.92
CA ARG A 47 -19.21 -17.53 22.94
C ARG A 47 -19.93 -17.41 21.60
N THR A 48 -19.90 -16.22 20.96
CA THR A 48 -20.51 -16.01 19.64
C THR A 48 -19.86 -16.91 18.59
N MET A 49 -18.51 -16.94 18.56
CA MET A 49 -17.78 -17.82 17.67
C MET A 49 -18.14 -19.30 17.85
N ASN A 50 -18.27 -19.76 19.11
CA ASN A 50 -18.63 -21.14 19.42
C ASN A 50 -20.08 -21.46 19.02
N LEU A 51 -21.01 -20.50 19.19
CA LEU A 51 -22.41 -20.66 18.75
C LEU A 51 -22.52 -20.78 17.23
N LEU A 52 -21.78 -19.97 16.49
CA LEU A 52 -21.71 -20.07 15.02
C LEU A 52 -21.20 -21.44 14.59
N LYS A 53 -20.08 -21.91 15.15
CA LYS A 53 -19.51 -23.22 14.81
C LYS A 53 -20.43 -24.40 15.11
N ARG A 54 -21.26 -24.29 16.15
CA ARG A 54 -22.13 -25.40 16.58
C ARG A 54 -23.49 -25.42 15.91
N ASN A 55 -24.04 -24.25 15.56
CA ASN A 55 -25.45 -24.13 15.21
C ASN A 55 -25.69 -23.61 13.78
N TYR A 56 -24.66 -23.07 13.11
CA TYR A 56 -24.82 -22.60 11.74
C TYR A 56 -25.05 -23.79 10.79
N ASN A 57 -26.09 -23.69 9.97
CA ASN A 57 -26.46 -24.73 9.00
C ASN A 57 -25.64 -24.58 7.69
N GLY A 58 -24.32 -24.59 7.78
CA GLY A 58 -23.38 -24.50 6.67
C GLY A 58 -21.96 -24.75 7.18
N GLU A 59 -21.00 -24.76 6.26
CA GLU A 59 -19.59 -24.86 6.64
C GLU A 59 -19.08 -23.52 7.20
N VAL A 60 -18.28 -23.59 8.25
CA VAL A 60 -17.67 -22.45 8.90
C VAL A 60 -16.15 -22.58 8.80
N ASP A 61 -15.54 -21.69 8.03
CA ASP A 61 -14.09 -21.56 7.99
C ASP A 61 -13.61 -20.66 9.12
N ASN A 62 -12.75 -21.20 9.98
CA ASN A 62 -12.17 -20.46 11.09
C ASN A 62 -11.37 -19.24 10.64
N HIS A 63 -10.61 -19.37 9.56
CA HIS A 63 -9.78 -18.27 9.04
C HIS A 63 -10.67 -17.08 8.62
N GLN A 64 -11.74 -17.37 7.89
CA GLN A 64 -12.70 -16.34 7.48
C GLN A 64 -13.42 -15.68 8.66
N LEU A 65 -13.73 -16.45 9.73
CA LEU A 65 -14.33 -15.87 10.94
C LEU A 65 -13.37 -14.90 11.64
N PHE A 66 -12.11 -15.26 11.80
CA PHE A 66 -11.11 -14.39 12.44
C PHE A 66 -10.82 -13.17 11.58
N ASP A 67 -10.63 -13.33 10.27
CA ASP A 67 -10.44 -12.20 9.36
C ASP A 67 -11.62 -11.22 9.40
N GLY A 68 -12.85 -11.75 9.38
CA GLY A 68 -14.06 -10.95 9.50
C GLY A 68 -14.14 -10.21 10.84
N ALA A 69 -13.75 -10.86 11.93
CA ALA A 69 -13.73 -10.25 13.25
C ALA A 69 -12.69 -9.14 13.37
N ILE A 70 -11.45 -9.37 12.89
CA ILE A 70 -10.38 -8.36 12.87
C ILE A 70 -10.81 -7.17 12.00
N LYS A 71 -11.36 -7.44 10.82
CA LYS A 71 -11.87 -6.41 9.92
C LYS A 71 -12.94 -5.55 10.60
N GLY A 72 -13.97 -6.18 11.19
CA GLY A 72 -15.04 -5.46 11.91
C GLY A 72 -14.52 -4.65 13.10
N MET A 73 -13.54 -5.17 13.84
CA MET A 73 -12.90 -4.44 14.94
C MET A 73 -12.16 -3.18 14.44
N VAL A 74 -11.44 -3.29 13.33
CA VAL A 74 -10.73 -2.16 12.73
C VAL A 74 -11.70 -1.13 12.16
N GLU A 75 -12.76 -1.56 11.50
CA GLU A 75 -13.83 -0.68 10.97
C GLU A 75 -14.56 0.09 12.07
N ALA A 76 -14.69 -0.50 13.26
CA ALA A 76 -15.29 0.15 14.42
C ALA A 76 -14.53 1.37 14.94
N ALA A 77 -13.28 1.58 14.50
CA ALA A 77 -12.53 2.80 14.77
C ALA A 77 -13.11 4.04 14.06
N GLY A 78 -13.97 3.86 13.04
CA GLY A 78 -14.66 4.95 12.33
C GLY A 78 -13.77 5.81 11.43
N ASP A 79 -12.53 5.40 11.17
CA ASP A 79 -11.59 6.08 10.29
C ASP A 79 -11.48 5.32 8.95
N PRO A 80 -11.81 5.95 7.81
CA PRO A 80 -11.79 5.27 6.51
C PRO A 80 -10.38 4.88 6.03
N TYR A 81 -9.33 5.40 6.64
CA TYR A 81 -7.93 5.11 6.30
C TYR A 81 -7.32 4.02 7.18
N THR A 82 -7.96 3.73 8.32
CA THR A 82 -7.60 2.62 9.21
C THR A 82 -8.30 1.35 8.74
N VAL A 83 -7.51 0.42 8.17
CA VAL A 83 -8.06 -0.76 7.50
C VAL A 83 -7.26 -2.02 7.81
N TYR A 84 -7.95 -3.15 7.90
CA TYR A 84 -7.34 -4.46 7.87
C TYR A 84 -6.93 -4.82 6.44
N LEU A 85 -5.72 -5.28 6.28
CA LEU A 85 -5.14 -5.72 5.02
C LEU A 85 -5.01 -7.24 5.05
N ASN A 86 -5.89 -7.92 4.31
CA ASN A 86 -5.75 -9.35 4.06
C ASN A 86 -4.52 -9.62 3.16
N SER A 87 -4.20 -10.87 2.89
CA SER A 87 -3.01 -11.25 2.13
C SER A 87 -2.92 -10.57 0.75
N LYS A 88 -4.05 -10.46 0.04
CA LYS A 88 -4.10 -9.79 -1.27
C LYS A 88 -3.86 -8.28 -1.14
N ASP A 89 -4.56 -7.64 -0.21
CA ASP A 89 -4.48 -6.18 -0.03
C ASP A 89 -3.11 -5.75 0.50
N PHE A 90 -2.51 -6.55 1.40
CA PHE A 90 -1.17 -6.30 1.93
C PHE A 90 -0.10 -6.47 0.85
N GLN A 91 -0.22 -7.50 0.00
CA GLN A 91 0.68 -7.67 -1.14
C GLN A 91 0.57 -6.49 -2.11
N GLN A 92 -0.64 -6.07 -2.48
CA GLN A 92 -0.85 -4.93 -3.38
C GLN A 92 -0.27 -3.63 -2.81
N LEU A 93 -0.45 -3.36 -1.52
CA LEU A 93 0.15 -2.22 -0.86
C LEU A 93 1.67 -2.29 -0.92
N SER A 94 2.26 -3.45 -0.62
CA SER A 94 3.71 -3.67 -0.64
C SER A 94 4.32 -3.47 -2.02
N GLU A 95 3.64 -3.96 -3.08
CA GLU A 95 4.06 -3.76 -4.47
C GLU A 95 3.98 -2.28 -4.87
N MET A 96 2.93 -1.57 -4.45
CA MET A 96 2.74 -0.15 -4.76
C MET A 96 3.78 0.72 -4.04
N THR A 97 4.04 0.44 -2.77
CA THR A 97 4.99 1.22 -1.96
C THR A 97 6.45 0.87 -2.28
N GLY A 98 6.77 -0.40 -2.54
CA GLY A 98 8.11 -0.83 -2.92
C GLY A 98 8.51 -0.43 -4.35
N GLY A 99 7.55 -0.05 -5.21
CA GLY A 99 7.82 0.37 -6.58
C GLY A 99 8.26 -0.76 -7.51
N SER A 100 8.13 -2.00 -7.06
CA SER A 100 8.43 -3.20 -7.84
C SER A 100 7.48 -4.33 -7.44
N PHE A 101 7.35 -5.32 -8.32
CA PHE A 101 6.55 -6.53 -8.06
C PHE A 101 7.19 -7.76 -8.70
N GLY A 102 6.89 -8.91 -8.14
CA GLY A 102 7.32 -10.17 -8.73
C GLY A 102 6.50 -10.52 -9.97
N GLY A 103 7.18 -10.69 -11.11
CA GLY A 103 6.54 -10.95 -12.37
C GLY A 103 7.53 -11.35 -13.47
N ILE A 104 7.08 -11.31 -14.71
CA ILE A 104 7.92 -11.70 -15.86
C ILE A 104 8.19 -10.54 -16.83
N GLY A 105 7.68 -9.33 -16.58
CA GLY A 105 7.95 -8.14 -17.38
C GLY A 105 7.33 -8.20 -18.79
N ILE A 106 6.08 -8.59 -18.92
CA ILE A 106 5.33 -8.50 -20.16
C ILE A 106 4.15 -7.54 -20.04
N VAL A 107 3.85 -6.83 -21.12
CA VAL A 107 2.61 -6.08 -21.30
C VAL A 107 1.72 -6.90 -22.20
N PHE A 108 0.49 -7.14 -21.79
CA PHE A 108 -0.49 -7.89 -22.57
C PHE A 108 -1.86 -7.20 -22.53
N GLY A 109 -2.70 -7.54 -23.48
CA GLY A 109 -4.05 -7.00 -23.61
C GLY A 109 -5.01 -8.04 -24.12
N LYS A 110 -6.32 -7.78 -24.02
CA LYS A 110 -7.37 -8.64 -24.54
C LYS A 110 -7.71 -8.23 -25.97
N ARG A 111 -7.71 -9.21 -26.90
CA ARG A 111 -8.14 -9.02 -28.28
C ARG A 111 -9.18 -10.12 -28.63
N GLY A 112 -10.44 -9.74 -28.63
CA GLY A 112 -11.54 -10.73 -28.68
C GLY A 112 -11.53 -11.56 -27.40
N ASN A 113 -11.40 -12.88 -27.56
CA ASN A 113 -11.32 -13.82 -26.44
C ASN A 113 -9.87 -14.19 -26.05
N ASP A 114 -8.88 -13.66 -26.75
CA ASP A 114 -7.48 -14.00 -26.56
C ASP A 114 -6.73 -12.92 -25.75
N TYR A 115 -5.77 -13.37 -24.94
CA TYR A 115 -4.80 -12.50 -24.28
C TYR A 115 -3.51 -12.47 -25.08
N VAL A 116 -3.21 -11.31 -25.67
CA VAL A 116 -2.10 -11.13 -26.59
C VAL A 116 -0.99 -10.34 -25.94
N VAL A 117 0.25 -10.81 -26.00
CA VAL A 117 1.43 -10.06 -25.59
C VAL A 117 1.64 -8.88 -26.52
N ILE A 118 1.56 -7.67 -25.95
CA ILE A 118 1.83 -6.41 -26.67
C ILE A 118 3.33 -6.19 -26.78
N SER A 119 4.03 -6.34 -25.64
CA SER A 119 5.50 -6.27 -25.57
C SER A 119 6.05 -7.09 -24.42
N ALA A 120 7.27 -7.59 -24.57
CA ALA A 120 8.10 -8.06 -23.47
C ALA A 120 9.15 -6.98 -23.19
N LEU A 121 9.24 -6.53 -21.95
CA LEU A 121 10.18 -5.49 -21.53
C LEU A 121 11.61 -6.05 -21.59
N GLU A 122 12.51 -5.31 -22.22
CA GLU A 122 13.92 -5.69 -22.31
C GLU A 122 14.52 -5.95 -20.91
N ASP A 123 15.49 -6.83 -20.85
CA ASP A 123 16.16 -7.29 -19.62
C ASP A 123 15.29 -8.02 -18.60
N ASN A 124 13.99 -8.13 -18.82
CA ASN A 124 13.06 -8.83 -17.92
C ASN A 124 12.96 -10.34 -18.24
N PRO A 125 12.52 -11.16 -17.27
CA PRO A 125 12.47 -12.61 -17.41
C PRO A 125 11.69 -13.11 -18.63
N GLY A 126 10.56 -12.47 -18.97
CA GLY A 126 9.74 -12.86 -20.12
C GLY A 126 10.45 -12.67 -21.45
N ALA A 127 11.17 -11.56 -21.63
CA ALA A 127 11.98 -11.32 -22.82
C ALA A 127 13.13 -12.33 -22.93
N LYS A 128 13.84 -12.59 -21.82
CA LYS A 128 14.91 -13.59 -21.72
C LYS A 128 14.42 -15.00 -22.00
N ALA A 129 13.19 -15.32 -21.65
CA ALA A 129 12.53 -16.59 -21.94
C ALA A 129 11.98 -16.70 -23.38
N GLY A 130 12.20 -15.66 -24.22
CA GLY A 130 11.82 -15.66 -25.62
C GLY A 130 10.32 -15.40 -25.88
N ILE A 131 9.63 -14.77 -24.94
CA ILE A 131 8.25 -14.25 -25.17
C ILE A 131 8.33 -13.03 -26.08
N LYS A 132 7.47 -12.98 -27.08
CA LYS A 132 7.49 -11.93 -28.13
C LYS A 132 6.15 -11.24 -28.27
N SER A 133 6.19 -10.02 -28.76
CA SER A 133 4.99 -9.30 -29.18
C SER A 133 4.19 -10.13 -30.20
N GLY A 134 2.89 -10.25 -29.97
CA GLY A 134 1.94 -11.02 -30.76
C GLY A 134 1.78 -12.48 -30.34
N ASP A 135 2.51 -12.96 -29.34
CA ASP A 135 2.22 -14.27 -28.72
C ASP A 135 0.86 -14.22 -28.02
N ILE A 136 0.08 -15.27 -28.18
CA ILE A 136 -1.20 -15.44 -27.48
C ILE A 136 -0.98 -16.34 -26.28
N ILE A 137 -1.37 -15.88 -25.10
CA ILE A 137 -1.30 -16.65 -23.86
C ILE A 137 -2.53 -17.55 -23.78
N THR A 138 -2.38 -18.85 -24.06
CA THR A 138 -3.49 -19.79 -24.11
C THR A 138 -3.78 -20.47 -22.78
N ALA A 139 -2.73 -20.71 -21.95
CA ALA A 139 -2.89 -21.23 -20.60
C ALA A 139 -1.78 -20.73 -19.67
N ILE A 140 -2.07 -20.72 -18.36
CA ILE A 140 -1.14 -20.38 -17.28
C ILE A 140 -1.23 -21.49 -16.23
N ASP A 141 -0.10 -22.15 -15.93
CA ASP A 141 -0.02 -23.30 -15.02
C ASP A 141 -1.08 -24.37 -15.34
N GLY A 142 -1.24 -24.66 -16.64
CA GLY A 142 -2.20 -25.65 -17.16
C GLY A 142 -3.68 -25.21 -17.14
N LYS A 143 -4.00 -23.99 -16.71
CA LYS A 143 -5.37 -23.46 -16.69
C LYS A 143 -5.62 -22.56 -17.91
N PRO A 144 -6.62 -22.87 -18.77
CA PRO A 144 -6.93 -22.06 -19.94
C PRO A 144 -7.26 -20.60 -19.59
N THR A 145 -6.70 -19.64 -20.33
CA THR A 145 -6.92 -18.21 -20.08
C THR A 145 -8.27 -17.71 -20.56
N ARG A 146 -8.93 -18.40 -21.50
CA ARG A 146 -10.24 -18.00 -22.06
C ARG A 146 -11.32 -17.80 -20.98
N ASP A 147 -11.22 -18.54 -19.89
CA ASP A 147 -12.19 -18.55 -18.79
C ASP A 147 -11.81 -17.56 -17.67
N MET A 148 -10.78 -16.76 -17.88
CA MET A 148 -10.25 -15.79 -16.94
C MET A 148 -10.56 -14.36 -17.37
N ASN A 149 -10.76 -13.47 -16.41
CA ASN A 149 -10.73 -12.04 -16.68
C ASN A 149 -9.28 -11.50 -16.68
N MET A 150 -9.09 -10.24 -17.10
CA MET A 150 -7.77 -9.60 -17.19
C MET A 150 -7.00 -9.62 -15.88
N GLU A 151 -7.68 -9.34 -14.77
CA GLU A 151 -7.10 -9.32 -13.43
C GLU A 151 -6.61 -10.74 -13.02
N GLN A 152 -7.41 -11.76 -13.29
CA GLN A 152 -7.05 -13.15 -13.00
C GLN A 152 -5.81 -13.60 -13.78
N VAL A 153 -5.71 -13.23 -15.06
CA VAL A 153 -4.53 -13.49 -15.90
C VAL A 153 -3.31 -12.77 -15.33
N ALA A 154 -3.43 -11.48 -15.01
CA ALA A 154 -2.35 -10.68 -14.44
C ALA A 154 -1.88 -11.27 -13.09
N ASN A 155 -2.80 -11.61 -12.19
CA ASN A 155 -2.49 -12.16 -10.87
C ASN A 155 -1.81 -13.55 -10.95
N LYS A 156 -2.11 -14.35 -11.98
CA LYS A 156 -1.43 -15.64 -12.21
C LYS A 156 -0.02 -15.47 -12.78
N ILE A 157 0.19 -14.48 -13.64
CA ILE A 157 1.51 -14.16 -14.19
C ILE A 157 2.40 -13.51 -13.10
N ARG A 158 1.85 -12.62 -12.28
CA ARG A 158 2.52 -12.09 -11.09
C ARG A 158 2.66 -13.18 -10.03
N GLY A 159 3.50 -12.93 -9.05
CA GLY A 159 3.69 -13.80 -7.90
C GLY A 159 5.02 -13.54 -7.21
N LYS A 160 5.31 -14.31 -6.18
CA LYS A 160 6.51 -14.12 -5.37
C LYS A 160 7.77 -14.26 -6.24
N TYR A 161 8.72 -13.34 -6.03
CA TYR A 161 10.05 -13.38 -6.64
C TYR A 161 10.71 -14.76 -6.47
N GLY A 162 11.40 -15.26 -7.54
CA GLY A 162 12.06 -16.55 -7.56
C GLY A 162 11.13 -17.76 -7.79
N THR A 163 9.80 -17.56 -7.85
CA THR A 163 8.86 -18.63 -8.21
C THR A 163 8.70 -18.74 -9.73
N VAL A 164 8.36 -19.92 -10.22
CA VAL A 164 8.20 -20.17 -11.66
C VAL A 164 6.74 -20.11 -12.05
N VAL A 165 6.44 -19.48 -13.20
CA VAL A 165 5.16 -19.56 -13.89
C VAL A 165 5.34 -20.29 -15.22
N LYS A 166 4.42 -21.20 -15.56
CA LYS A 166 4.42 -21.93 -16.81
C LYS A 166 3.35 -21.35 -17.74
N LEU A 167 3.78 -20.83 -18.89
CA LEU A 167 2.88 -20.26 -19.89
C LEU A 167 2.80 -21.16 -21.11
N GLU A 168 1.60 -21.40 -21.61
CA GLU A 168 1.37 -21.95 -22.95
C GLU A 168 1.09 -20.80 -23.88
N LEU A 169 1.92 -20.69 -24.93
CA LEU A 169 1.89 -19.58 -25.87
C LEU A 169 1.64 -20.11 -27.28
N LYS A 170 0.80 -19.42 -28.04
CA LYS A 170 0.64 -19.61 -29.47
C LYS A 170 1.34 -18.48 -30.20
N GLY A 171 2.40 -18.80 -30.94
CA GLY A 171 3.16 -17.83 -31.71
C GLY A 171 2.41 -17.30 -32.92
N LYS A 172 2.94 -16.27 -33.58
CA LYS A 172 2.39 -15.73 -34.84
C LYS A 172 2.37 -16.78 -35.98
N ASP A 173 3.25 -17.76 -35.91
CA ASP A 173 3.31 -18.91 -36.83
C ASP A 173 2.24 -20.00 -36.54
N GLY A 174 1.38 -19.76 -35.55
CA GLY A 174 0.34 -20.68 -35.12
C GLY A 174 0.81 -21.84 -34.24
N LYS A 175 2.13 -21.98 -34.01
CA LYS A 175 2.69 -23.07 -33.20
C LYS A 175 2.49 -22.83 -31.70
N LEU A 176 2.12 -23.89 -31.01
CA LEU A 176 2.05 -23.89 -29.54
C LEU A 176 3.43 -24.20 -28.97
N ARG A 177 3.80 -23.47 -27.94
CA ARG A 177 4.98 -23.74 -27.14
C ARG A 177 4.72 -23.48 -25.65
N THR A 178 5.42 -24.21 -24.82
CA THR A 178 5.39 -23.99 -23.38
C THR A 178 6.68 -23.31 -22.94
N VAL A 179 6.55 -22.27 -22.13
CA VAL A 179 7.69 -21.51 -21.58
C VAL A 179 7.54 -21.46 -20.07
N SER A 180 8.57 -21.93 -19.35
CA SER A 180 8.66 -21.77 -17.90
C SER A 180 9.53 -20.56 -17.61
N VAL A 181 8.99 -19.59 -16.85
CA VAL A 181 9.65 -18.32 -16.57
C VAL A 181 9.75 -18.14 -15.06
N GLU A 182 10.95 -17.97 -14.54
CA GLU A 182 11.16 -17.56 -13.16
C GLU A 182 10.77 -16.11 -13.02
N ARG A 183 9.93 -15.78 -12.01
CA ARG A 183 9.50 -14.41 -11.74
C ARG A 183 10.66 -13.60 -11.18
N GLY A 184 10.97 -12.51 -11.85
CA GLY A 184 11.95 -11.53 -11.44
C GLY A 184 11.31 -10.31 -10.80
N GLU A 185 12.15 -9.42 -10.29
CA GLU A 185 11.72 -8.10 -9.85
C GLU A 185 11.43 -7.22 -11.07
N ILE A 186 10.16 -6.82 -11.22
CA ILE A 186 9.73 -5.92 -12.28
C ILE A 186 9.55 -4.53 -11.70
N LYS A 187 10.42 -3.61 -12.08
CA LYS A 187 10.34 -2.22 -11.67
C LYS A 187 9.12 -1.55 -12.30
N ASN A 188 8.39 -0.82 -11.48
CA ASN A 188 7.27 0.03 -11.92
C ASN A 188 7.68 1.49 -11.72
N PRO A 189 8.26 2.15 -12.75
CA PRO A 189 8.76 3.51 -12.60
C PRO A 189 7.63 4.47 -12.28
N SER A 190 7.77 5.18 -11.17
CA SER A 190 6.80 6.18 -10.69
C SER A 190 7.01 7.56 -11.30
N VAL A 191 8.20 7.81 -11.85
CA VAL A 191 8.63 9.10 -12.41
C VAL A 191 8.91 8.96 -13.90
N GLY A 192 8.29 9.81 -14.69
CA GLY A 192 8.58 9.98 -16.11
C GLY A 192 8.76 11.45 -16.46
N GLY A 193 9.53 11.76 -17.51
CA GLY A 193 9.73 13.17 -17.88
C GLY A 193 10.60 13.34 -19.12
N GLN A 194 10.46 14.53 -19.72
CA GLN A 194 11.19 14.95 -20.92
C GLN A 194 11.21 16.48 -21.02
N LEU A 195 12.02 17.05 -21.88
CA LEU A 195 11.83 18.43 -22.31
C LEU A 195 10.57 18.51 -23.19
N LEU A 196 9.76 19.55 -23.01
CA LEU A 196 8.66 19.82 -23.92
C LEU A 196 9.21 20.20 -25.29
N PRO A 197 8.59 19.69 -26.40
CA PRO A 197 9.06 19.95 -27.75
C PRO A 197 9.31 21.45 -28.00
N ASP A 198 10.42 21.75 -28.66
CA ASP A 198 10.84 23.11 -29.05
C ASP A 198 10.97 24.11 -27.91
N THR A 199 11.13 23.63 -26.66
CA THR A 199 11.31 24.46 -25.49
C THR A 199 12.48 23.99 -24.61
N LYS A 200 12.84 24.80 -23.60
CA LYS A 200 13.73 24.41 -22.50
C LYS A 200 12.93 24.18 -21.21
N ILE A 201 11.69 23.77 -21.31
CA ILE A 201 10.84 23.47 -20.18
C ILE A 201 10.88 21.97 -19.93
N GLY A 202 11.38 21.57 -18.77
CA GLY A 202 11.29 20.21 -18.28
C GLY A 202 9.87 19.89 -17.84
N TYR A 203 9.36 18.75 -18.25
CA TYR A 203 8.12 18.18 -17.74
C TYR A 203 8.45 16.88 -16.99
N ILE A 204 8.08 16.81 -15.74
CA ILE A 204 8.20 15.58 -14.92
C ILE A 204 6.83 15.24 -14.37
N ARG A 205 6.40 14.00 -14.59
CA ARG A 205 5.20 13.43 -13.99
C ARG A 205 5.57 12.43 -12.92
N ILE A 206 4.95 12.54 -11.75
CA ILE A 206 4.99 11.53 -10.69
C ILE A 206 3.61 10.88 -10.62
N ALA A 207 3.53 9.60 -10.97
CA ALA A 207 2.26 8.87 -11.00
C ALA A 207 1.82 8.39 -9.61
N VAL A 208 2.79 8.01 -8.75
CA VAL A 208 2.60 7.56 -7.37
C VAL A 208 3.91 7.75 -6.61
N PHE A 209 3.86 7.91 -5.31
CA PHE A 209 5.07 7.96 -4.48
C PHE A 209 5.39 6.57 -3.93
N ASN A 210 6.41 5.90 -4.47
CA ASN A 210 6.99 4.68 -3.94
C ASN A 210 8.38 4.95 -3.32
N GLU A 211 9.01 3.95 -2.72
CA GLU A 211 10.30 4.08 -2.04
C GLU A 211 11.42 4.63 -2.95
N ASN A 212 11.34 4.38 -4.27
CA ASN A 212 12.35 4.80 -5.24
C ASN A 212 12.08 6.20 -5.83
N THR A 213 10.89 6.79 -5.58
CA THR A 213 10.45 8.01 -6.28
C THR A 213 11.39 9.20 -6.06
N GLY A 214 11.96 9.36 -4.87
CA GLY A 214 12.92 10.42 -4.58
C GLY A 214 14.16 10.34 -5.47
N ASP A 215 14.75 9.16 -5.55
CA ASP A 215 15.94 8.89 -6.37
C ASP A 215 15.64 8.97 -7.87
N ASP A 216 14.51 8.43 -8.30
CA ASP A 216 14.11 8.48 -9.71
C ASP A 216 13.81 9.91 -10.16
N PHE A 217 13.21 10.72 -9.27
CA PHE A 217 13.00 12.15 -9.50
C PHE A 217 14.35 12.88 -9.63
N ALA A 218 15.29 12.66 -8.70
CA ALA A 218 16.62 13.27 -8.73
C ALA A 218 17.38 12.95 -10.02
N LYS A 219 17.35 11.68 -10.45
CA LYS A 219 17.95 11.24 -11.71
C LYS A 219 17.33 11.93 -12.91
N LYS A 220 15.97 11.96 -12.98
CA LYS A 220 15.26 12.59 -14.10
C LYS A 220 15.47 14.11 -14.11
N TYR A 221 15.45 14.74 -12.96
CA TYR A 221 15.75 16.17 -12.84
C TYR A 221 17.15 16.52 -13.35
N ALA A 222 18.17 15.77 -12.91
CA ALA A 222 19.56 15.96 -13.37
C ALA A 222 19.75 15.67 -14.86
N GLU A 223 19.02 14.70 -15.42
CA GLU A 223 18.99 14.42 -16.86
C GLU A 223 18.47 15.62 -17.66
N LEU A 224 17.35 16.22 -17.24
CA LEU A 224 16.79 17.40 -17.88
C LEU A 224 17.67 18.64 -17.73
N GLU A 225 18.36 18.79 -16.61
CA GLU A 225 19.38 19.83 -16.42
C GLU A 225 20.50 19.73 -17.45
N LYS A 226 21.05 18.52 -17.66
CA LYS A 226 22.08 18.26 -18.68
C LYS A 226 21.59 18.56 -20.10
N GLN A 227 20.28 18.42 -20.35
CA GLN A 227 19.65 18.78 -21.64
C GLN A 227 19.38 20.29 -21.77
N GLY A 228 19.71 21.10 -20.75
CA GLY A 228 19.56 22.56 -20.76
C GLY A 228 18.21 23.08 -20.32
N MET A 229 17.52 22.35 -19.41
CA MET A 229 16.28 22.79 -18.78
C MET A 229 16.44 24.18 -18.13
N GLN A 230 15.43 25.06 -18.30
CA GLN A 230 15.39 26.42 -17.73
C GLN A 230 14.14 26.68 -16.88
N ALA A 231 13.13 25.82 -16.95
CA ALA A 231 11.93 25.85 -16.11
C ALA A 231 11.41 24.43 -15.96
N LEU A 232 10.63 24.16 -14.90
CA LEU A 232 10.06 22.84 -14.60
C LEU A 232 8.54 22.91 -14.50
N VAL A 233 7.86 21.98 -15.14
CA VAL A 233 6.47 21.60 -14.89
C VAL A 233 6.46 20.27 -14.18
N LEU A 234 5.98 20.23 -12.94
CA LEU A 234 5.76 19.02 -12.15
C LEU A 234 4.27 18.63 -12.23
N ASP A 235 3.98 17.46 -12.77
CA ASP A 235 2.61 16.97 -12.88
C ASP A 235 2.31 15.94 -11.78
N LEU A 236 1.44 16.33 -10.86
CA LEU A 236 0.92 15.53 -9.75
C LEU A 236 -0.57 15.18 -9.94
N ARG A 237 -1.15 15.43 -11.09
CA ARG A 237 -2.56 15.13 -11.36
C ARG A 237 -2.81 13.62 -11.28
N SER A 238 -3.92 13.27 -10.63
CA SER A 238 -4.33 11.86 -10.36
C SER A 238 -3.28 11.05 -9.61
N ASN A 239 -2.42 11.72 -8.82
CA ASN A 239 -1.42 11.07 -7.97
C ASN A 239 -2.02 10.86 -6.56
N PRO A 240 -2.33 9.61 -6.14
CA PRO A 240 -2.96 9.33 -4.85
C PRO A 240 -2.02 9.50 -3.64
N GLY A 241 -0.77 9.90 -3.88
CA GLY A 241 0.29 9.95 -2.88
C GLY A 241 1.08 8.65 -2.81
N GLY A 242 1.38 8.19 -1.62
CA GLY A 242 2.16 6.98 -1.35
C GLY A 242 3.11 7.15 -0.17
N VAL A 243 4.37 6.81 -0.34
CA VAL A 243 5.40 6.86 0.70
C VAL A 243 5.68 8.31 1.12
N PHE A 244 5.56 8.57 2.42
CA PHE A 244 5.74 9.91 3.01
C PHE A 244 7.15 10.46 2.74
N ASP A 245 8.18 9.66 3.05
CA ASP A 245 9.59 10.07 2.91
C ASP A 245 9.95 10.40 1.45
N ALA A 246 9.34 9.71 0.49
CA ALA A 246 9.51 10.01 -0.93
C ALA A 246 8.92 11.38 -1.32
N GLY A 247 7.77 11.76 -0.73
CA GLY A 247 7.20 13.09 -0.87
C GLY A 247 8.11 14.18 -0.29
N VAL A 248 8.63 13.94 0.91
CA VAL A 248 9.60 14.83 1.57
C VAL A 248 10.87 14.98 0.75
N ALA A 249 11.42 13.87 0.22
CA ALA A 249 12.63 13.90 -0.62
C ALA A 249 12.43 14.74 -1.88
N VAL A 250 11.30 14.58 -2.58
CA VAL A 250 10.98 15.39 -3.78
C VAL A 250 10.79 16.86 -3.39
N ALA A 251 10.03 17.17 -2.33
CA ALA A 251 9.83 18.54 -1.87
C ALA A 251 11.15 19.20 -1.48
N GLY A 252 12.06 18.48 -0.80
CA GLY A 252 13.38 18.95 -0.40
C GLY A 252 14.28 19.41 -1.56
N MET A 253 14.04 18.92 -2.78
CA MET A 253 14.72 19.35 -3.99
C MET A 253 14.09 20.59 -4.66
N LEU A 254 12.90 20.98 -4.25
CA LEU A 254 12.08 22.00 -4.93
C LEU A 254 11.73 23.21 -4.06
N VAL A 255 11.92 23.11 -2.73
CA VAL A 255 11.63 24.22 -1.82
C VAL A 255 12.90 24.69 -1.09
N PRO A 256 13.04 26.00 -0.79
CA PRO A 256 14.21 26.52 -0.12
C PRO A 256 14.33 25.98 1.31
N LYS A 257 15.50 26.17 1.92
CA LYS A 257 15.80 25.80 3.29
C LYS A 257 14.70 26.26 4.26
N GLY A 258 14.18 25.31 5.01
CA GLY A 258 13.09 25.54 5.96
C GLY A 258 12.12 24.35 6.02
N PRO A 259 10.96 24.52 6.66
CA PRO A 259 9.99 23.43 6.84
C PRO A 259 9.37 22.99 5.51
N ILE A 260 9.20 21.66 5.36
CA ILE A 260 8.45 21.02 4.28
C ILE A 260 7.05 20.63 4.79
N VAL A 261 7.01 19.97 5.93
CA VAL A 261 5.78 19.44 6.52
C VAL A 261 5.98 19.22 8.02
N SER A 262 4.96 19.45 8.82
CA SER A 262 4.92 19.08 10.23
C SER A 262 3.96 17.93 10.44
N VAL A 263 4.34 16.97 11.28
CA VAL A 263 3.52 15.81 11.65
C VAL A 263 3.21 15.89 13.13
N VAL A 264 1.94 15.74 13.51
CA VAL A 264 1.50 15.75 14.92
C VAL A 264 0.81 14.45 15.23
N ASP A 265 1.33 13.73 16.22
CA ASP A 265 0.77 12.46 16.68
C ASP A 265 -0.43 12.65 17.62
N LYS A 266 -1.05 11.54 18.06
CA LYS A 266 -2.19 11.55 19.00
C LYS A 266 -1.89 12.16 20.37
N ASN A 267 -0.61 12.23 20.77
CA ASN A 267 -0.16 12.77 22.06
C ASN A 267 0.20 14.26 21.94
N GLY A 268 0.13 14.85 20.74
CA GLY A 268 0.51 16.24 20.46
C GLY A 268 2.01 16.41 20.21
N ASN A 269 2.80 15.33 20.09
CA ASN A 269 4.21 15.44 19.72
C ASN A 269 4.31 15.90 18.27
N LYS A 270 5.09 16.96 18.05
CA LYS A 270 5.32 17.55 16.73
C LYS A 270 6.69 17.13 16.20
N TYR A 271 6.71 16.60 14.97
CA TYR A 271 7.91 16.34 14.18
C TYR A 271 7.86 17.23 12.93
N GLU A 272 9.01 17.69 12.49
CA GLU A 272 9.10 18.57 11.33
C GLU A 272 10.19 18.08 10.36
N GLU A 273 9.80 17.91 9.11
CA GLU A 273 10.72 17.62 8.02
C GLU A 273 11.11 18.92 7.34
N THR A 274 12.39 19.07 7.01
CA THR A 274 12.96 20.32 6.52
C THR A 274 13.76 20.13 5.24
N SER A 275 13.75 21.14 4.38
CA SER A 275 14.66 21.25 3.24
C SER A 275 15.98 21.92 3.66
N SER A 276 17.05 21.46 3.05
CA SER A 276 18.38 22.09 3.14
C SER A 276 18.78 22.85 1.87
N LEU A 277 17.88 22.93 0.86
CA LEU A 277 18.17 23.57 -0.42
C LEU A 277 18.36 25.07 -0.26
N GLU A 278 19.52 25.57 -0.55
CA GLU A 278 19.86 27.01 -0.38
C GLU A 278 18.96 27.91 -1.25
N LYS A 279 18.74 27.51 -2.52
CA LYS A 279 17.95 28.29 -3.47
C LYS A 279 17.25 27.42 -4.49
N VAL A 280 15.99 27.71 -4.76
CA VAL A 280 15.25 27.11 -5.87
C VAL A 280 15.89 27.53 -7.20
N LYS A 281 16.19 26.54 -8.02
CA LYS A 281 17.04 26.70 -9.19
C LYS A 281 16.29 27.20 -10.43
N TYR A 282 15.04 26.74 -10.59
CA TYR A 282 14.25 27.00 -11.79
C TYR A 282 12.85 27.51 -11.44
N PRO A 283 12.24 28.35 -12.30
CA PRO A 283 10.81 28.60 -12.24
C PRO A 283 10.02 27.28 -12.26
N LEU A 284 9.03 27.15 -11.37
CA LEU A 284 8.31 25.91 -11.13
C LEU A 284 6.80 26.12 -11.26
N ALA A 285 6.16 25.33 -12.10
CA ALA A 285 4.72 25.15 -12.17
C ALA A 285 4.34 23.74 -11.72
N VAL A 286 3.32 23.60 -10.87
CA VAL A 286 2.84 22.31 -10.39
C VAL A 286 1.40 22.10 -10.86
N LEU A 287 1.14 20.99 -11.54
CA LEU A 287 -0.21 20.63 -11.98
C LEU A 287 -0.84 19.73 -10.91
N VAL A 288 -2.01 20.11 -10.43
CA VAL A 288 -2.76 19.38 -9.41
C VAL A 288 -4.24 19.23 -9.79
N ASP A 289 -4.87 18.18 -9.28
CA ASP A 289 -6.31 17.94 -9.41
C ASP A 289 -6.88 17.27 -8.15
N HIS A 290 -8.18 16.96 -8.17
CA HIS A 290 -8.86 16.27 -7.08
C HIS A 290 -8.32 14.85 -6.79
N GLY A 291 -7.55 14.27 -7.72
CA GLY A 291 -6.85 13.00 -7.51
C GLY A 291 -5.47 13.15 -6.87
N SER A 292 -4.97 14.41 -6.73
CA SER A 292 -3.72 14.70 -6.03
C SER A 292 -3.94 14.59 -4.52
N ALA A 293 -3.34 13.60 -3.86
CA ALA A 293 -3.61 13.29 -2.46
C ALA A 293 -2.34 12.97 -1.65
N SER A 294 -2.39 13.12 -0.32
CA SER A 294 -1.37 12.64 0.63
C SER A 294 0.03 13.17 0.30
N ALA A 295 1.02 12.32 -0.03
CA ALA A 295 2.40 12.75 -0.37
C ALA A 295 2.44 13.77 -1.52
N ALA A 296 1.52 13.71 -2.49
CA ALA A 296 1.39 14.73 -3.53
C ALA A 296 0.97 16.09 -2.94
N GLU A 297 0.13 16.09 -1.90
CA GLU A 297 -0.27 17.30 -1.20
C GLU A 297 0.83 17.85 -0.29
N ILE A 298 1.73 17.00 0.24
CA ILE A 298 2.93 17.47 0.96
C ILE A 298 3.80 18.29 0.01
N VAL A 299 4.08 17.74 -1.20
CA VAL A 299 4.88 18.46 -2.21
C VAL A 299 4.20 19.75 -2.65
N ALA A 300 2.92 19.67 -3.00
CA ALA A 300 2.15 20.84 -3.45
C ALA A 300 2.03 21.93 -2.36
N GLY A 301 1.74 21.53 -1.11
CA GLY A 301 1.63 22.45 0.03
C GLY A 301 2.95 23.12 0.38
N ALA A 302 4.05 22.36 0.37
CA ALA A 302 5.38 22.92 0.60
C ALA A 302 5.75 23.95 -0.47
N ILE A 303 5.52 23.64 -1.75
CA ILE A 303 5.80 24.56 -2.86
C ILE A 303 4.95 25.84 -2.78
N LYS A 304 3.67 25.69 -2.47
CA LYS A 304 2.75 26.83 -2.34
C LYS A 304 3.15 27.75 -1.18
N ASP A 305 3.34 27.19 0.01
CA ASP A 305 3.59 27.97 1.22
C ASP A 305 4.96 28.69 1.18
N THR A 306 5.98 28.02 0.62
CA THR A 306 7.31 28.62 0.43
C THR A 306 7.40 29.56 -0.77
N LYS A 307 6.34 29.63 -1.59
CA LYS A 307 6.29 30.42 -2.84
C LYS A 307 7.40 30.02 -3.83
N SER A 308 7.88 28.78 -3.76
CA SER A 308 8.91 28.25 -4.65
C SER A 308 8.41 27.94 -6.05
N GLY A 309 7.08 27.89 -6.25
CA GLY A 309 6.39 27.68 -7.51
C GLY A 309 4.93 28.10 -7.41
N LYS A 310 4.18 27.87 -8.51
CA LYS A 310 2.73 28.12 -8.57
C LYS A 310 1.99 26.83 -8.90
N LEU A 311 0.84 26.64 -8.25
CA LEU A 311 -0.06 25.50 -8.47
C LEU A 311 -1.13 25.87 -9.50
N PHE A 312 -1.34 24.99 -10.47
CA PHE A 312 -2.33 25.13 -11.53
C PHE A 312 -3.26 23.91 -11.54
N GLY A 313 -4.55 24.11 -11.75
CA GLY A 313 -5.52 23.02 -11.88
C GLY A 313 -6.75 23.17 -11.01
N THR A 314 -7.15 22.12 -10.33
CA THR A 314 -8.28 22.09 -9.41
C THR A 314 -7.83 21.77 -7.99
N LYS A 315 -8.71 21.99 -7.02
CA LYS A 315 -8.47 21.70 -5.60
C LYS A 315 -8.08 20.23 -5.39
N THR A 316 -7.07 20.00 -4.54
CA THR A 316 -6.58 18.66 -4.22
C THR A 316 -7.56 17.89 -3.31
N PHE A 317 -7.28 16.62 -3.06
CA PHE A 317 -8.17 15.68 -2.36
C PHE A 317 -8.43 16.04 -0.89
N GLY A 318 -7.40 16.40 -0.13
CA GLY A 318 -7.51 16.69 1.30
C GLY A 318 -7.22 15.51 2.22
N LYS A 319 -6.23 14.67 1.90
CA LYS A 319 -5.79 13.58 2.78
C LYS A 319 -4.60 14.03 3.63
N GLY A 320 -4.88 14.70 4.76
CA GLY A 320 -3.88 15.19 5.72
C GLY A 320 -3.59 14.24 6.88
N SER A 321 -3.70 12.92 6.69
CA SER A 321 -3.44 11.91 7.71
C SER A 321 -2.28 10.99 7.33
N VAL A 322 -1.47 10.62 8.34
CA VAL A 322 -0.35 9.69 8.21
C VAL A 322 -0.78 8.31 8.70
N GLN A 323 -0.52 7.28 7.91
CA GLN A 323 -0.78 5.89 8.28
C GLN A 323 0.52 5.14 8.49
N SER A 324 0.52 4.26 9.51
CA SER A 324 1.55 3.24 9.70
C SER A 324 0.97 1.86 9.45
N VAL A 325 1.79 0.97 8.90
CA VAL A 325 1.41 -0.42 8.60
C VAL A 325 2.04 -1.33 9.65
N TYR A 326 1.20 -2.02 10.41
CA TYR A 326 1.61 -2.97 11.43
C TYR A 326 1.32 -4.38 10.94
N ARG A 327 2.36 -5.18 10.74
CA ARG A 327 2.20 -6.59 10.36
C ARG A 327 1.60 -7.38 11.52
N LEU A 328 0.61 -8.20 11.22
CA LEU A 328 0.04 -9.17 12.15
C LEU A 328 0.73 -10.52 12.01
N ASP A 329 1.06 -10.89 10.77
CA ASP A 329 1.82 -12.09 10.42
C ASP A 329 2.61 -11.86 9.12
N SER A 330 3.05 -12.95 8.45
CA SER A 330 3.77 -12.87 7.16
C SER A 330 2.95 -12.29 6.00
N ASN A 331 1.61 -12.37 6.09
CA ASN A 331 0.71 -12.14 4.96
C ASN A 331 -0.36 -11.09 5.23
N THR A 332 -0.59 -10.71 6.48
CA THR A 332 -1.65 -9.77 6.88
C THR A 332 -1.11 -8.61 7.69
N ALA A 333 -1.80 -7.48 7.66
CA ALA A 333 -1.42 -6.28 8.39
C ALA A 333 -2.63 -5.43 8.76
N VAL A 334 -2.43 -4.48 9.65
CA VAL A 334 -3.37 -3.38 9.90
C VAL A 334 -2.67 -2.06 9.55
N LYS A 335 -3.29 -1.30 8.68
CA LYS A 335 -2.89 0.08 8.39
C LYS A 335 -3.69 1.01 9.28
N ILE A 336 -3.02 1.78 10.12
CA ILE A 336 -3.63 2.61 11.17
C ILE A 336 -3.23 4.08 10.96
N THR A 337 -4.19 4.99 11.05
CA THR A 337 -3.91 6.43 11.13
C THR A 337 -3.27 6.75 12.48
N VAL A 338 -2.04 7.24 12.44
CA VAL A 338 -1.22 7.50 13.65
C VAL A 338 -0.97 8.98 13.90
N ALA A 339 -1.10 9.83 12.86
CA ALA A 339 -0.81 11.26 12.96
C ALA A 339 -1.55 12.06 11.89
N LYS A 340 -1.50 13.38 12.02
CA LYS A 340 -1.92 14.35 11.01
C LYS A 340 -0.73 15.19 10.58
N TYR A 341 -0.73 15.62 9.32
CA TYR A 341 0.30 16.52 8.84
C TYR A 341 -0.26 17.89 8.47
N TYR A 342 0.62 18.89 8.55
CA TYR A 342 0.35 20.29 8.34
C TYR A 342 1.37 20.86 7.36
N THR A 343 0.96 21.78 6.52
CA THR A 343 1.84 22.49 5.60
C THR A 343 2.85 23.35 6.36
N PRO A 344 3.88 23.91 5.72
CA PRO A 344 4.84 24.83 6.37
C PRO A 344 4.19 25.99 7.11
N SER A 345 3.08 26.52 6.60
CA SER A 345 2.32 27.60 7.26
C SER A 345 1.46 27.10 8.44
N GLY A 346 1.48 25.81 8.77
CA GLY A 346 0.69 25.23 9.86
C GLY A 346 -0.77 24.94 9.51
N VAL A 347 -1.13 24.97 8.23
CA VAL A 347 -2.50 24.69 7.79
C VAL A 347 -2.71 23.18 7.68
N SER A 348 -3.80 22.69 8.31
CA SER A 348 -4.25 21.30 8.10
C SER A 348 -4.99 21.20 6.77
N ILE A 349 -4.57 20.25 5.94
CA ILE A 349 -5.25 19.97 4.67
C ILE A 349 -6.28 18.84 4.79
N HIS A 350 -6.39 18.21 5.97
CA HIS A 350 -7.29 17.07 6.17
C HIS A 350 -8.75 17.46 5.96
N ASN A 351 -9.43 16.80 5.02
CA ASN A 351 -10.78 17.09 4.54
C ASN A 351 -10.95 18.49 3.93
N VAL A 352 -9.85 19.23 3.71
CA VAL A 352 -9.87 20.58 3.14
C VAL A 352 -9.23 20.62 1.76
N GLY A 353 -8.08 19.95 1.58
CA GLY A 353 -7.28 20.02 0.35
C GLY A 353 -6.54 21.35 0.19
N ILE A 354 -5.83 21.46 -0.93
CA ILE A 354 -5.05 22.65 -1.29
C ILE A 354 -5.70 23.28 -2.53
N GLU A 355 -6.09 24.54 -2.43
CA GLU A 355 -6.56 25.33 -3.58
C GLU A 355 -5.36 25.66 -4.49
N PRO A 356 -5.45 25.51 -5.81
CA PRO A 356 -4.42 25.96 -6.73
C PRO A 356 -4.35 27.50 -6.75
N ASP A 357 -3.21 28.04 -7.18
CA ASP A 357 -3.06 29.50 -7.37
C ASP A 357 -3.78 29.98 -8.63
N VAL A 358 -3.86 29.10 -9.62
CA VAL A 358 -4.56 29.33 -10.89
C VAL A 358 -5.49 28.16 -11.18
N LYS A 359 -6.79 28.42 -11.21
CA LYS A 359 -7.81 27.41 -11.56
C LYS A 359 -7.90 27.26 -13.08
N VAL A 360 -7.89 26.02 -13.55
CA VAL A 360 -8.03 25.63 -14.94
C VAL A 360 -8.92 24.39 -15.07
#